data_cbec5682420ea4723366bd296a72c11c
#
_entry.id   cbec5682420ea4723366bd296a72c11c
#
_cell.length_a   1.000
_cell.length_b   1.000
_cell.length_c   1.000
_cell.angle_alpha   90.00
_cell.angle_beta   90.00
_cell.angle_gamma   90.00
#
_symmetry.space_group_name_H-M   'P 1'
#
loop_
_entity.id
_entity.type
_entity.pdbx_description
1 polymer ?
#
loop_
_entity_poly.entity_id
_entity_poly.type
_entity_poly.pdbx_seq_one_letter_code
_entity_poly.pdbx_strand_id
1 'polypeptide(L)'
;MMIRKANKEDVKRIIELLHQVNMVHHVLRPDLFKPYTTKYNEQELESMLDDNSKPIFVYDDGGVWGYAFCQVSEVKNNLLLEDIKTLYIDDICVDENTRGKQVGKALYEYVREYARSIDCNNITLNVWEGNTPALQFYRNMGMQVQKTTMETKLK
;
A
#
# COMPACT_ATOMS: atom_id res chain seq x y z
N MET A 1 18.31 -0.48 10.77
CA MET A 1 17.16 -0.64 9.87
C MET A 1 16.17 -1.63 10.47
N MET A 2 14.92 -1.24 10.55
CA MET A 2 13.88 -2.09 11.11
C MET A 2 12.54 -1.78 10.44
N ILE A 3 11.79 -2.83 10.12
CA ILE A 3 10.39 -2.68 9.72
C ILE A 3 9.54 -3.13 10.90
N ARG A 4 8.57 -2.33 11.26
CA ARG A 4 7.71 -2.54 12.42
C ARG A 4 6.31 -2.00 12.17
N LYS A 5 5.37 -2.34 13.04
CA LYS A 5 4.05 -1.73 12.99
C LYS A 5 4.17 -0.23 13.31
N ALA A 6 3.37 0.57 12.63
CA ALA A 6 3.26 2.00 12.91
C ALA A 6 2.62 2.24 14.27
N ASN A 7 2.98 3.34 14.89
CA ASN A 7 2.39 3.81 16.13
C ASN A 7 1.99 5.29 16.02
N LYS A 8 1.40 5.85 17.07
CA LYS A 8 0.91 7.23 17.04
C LYS A 8 1.99 8.27 16.74
N GLU A 9 3.22 7.99 17.12
CA GLU A 9 4.34 8.92 16.88
C GLU A 9 4.71 9.01 15.40
N ASP A 10 4.31 8.00 14.61
CA ASP A 10 4.59 7.96 13.17
C ASP A 10 3.57 8.73 12.33
N VAL A 11 2.42 9.10 12.89
CA VAL A 11 1.26 9.63 12.15
C VAL A 11 1.65 10.85 11.32
N LYS A 12 2.34 11.83 11.90
CA LYS A 12 2.71 13.04 11.16
C LYS A 12 3.62 12.74 9.98
N ARG A 13 4.59 11.86 10.19
CA ARG A 13 5.52 11.47 9.13
C ARG A 13 4.81 10.68 8.02
N ILE A 14 3.89 9.79 8.38
CA ILE A 14 3.08 9.05 7.41
C ILE A 14 2.25 10.01 6.56
N ILE A 15 1.68 11.05 7.17
CA ILE A 15 0.91 12.06 6.43
C ILE A 15 1.80 12.77 5.39
N GLU A 16 3.04 13.10 5.72
CA GLU A 16 3.97 13.69 4.76
C GLU A 16 4.20 12.77 3.56
N LEU A 17 4.36 11.47 3.81
CA LEU A 17 4.55 10.48 2.74
C LEU A 17 3.27 10.30 1.92
N LEU A 18 2.10 10.36 2.55
CA LEU A 18 0.82 10.32 1.85
C LEU A 18 0.66 11.51 0.87
N HIS A 19 1.16 12.68 1.24
CA HIS A 19 1.19 13.81 0.31
C HIS A 19 2.04 13.51 -0.93
N GLN A 20 3.19 12.89 -0.77
CA GLN A 20 4.05 12.53 -1.90
C GLN A 20 3.34 11.57 -2.86
N VAL A 21 2.72 10.51 -2.34
CA VAL A 21 2.04 9.52 -3.18
C VAL A 21 0.79 10.09 -3.84
N ASN A 22 0.05 10.97 -3.15
CA ASN A 22 -1.11 11.61 -3.75
C ASN A 22 -0.73 12.48 -4.95
N MET A 23 0.40 13.17 -4.88
CA MET A 23 0.87 13.98 -6.02
C MET A 23 1.22 13.11 -7.22
N VAL A 24 1.76 11.92 -7.02
CA VAL A 24 1.98 10.96 -8.12
C VAL A 24 0.67 10.59 -8.78
N HIS A 25 -0.37 10.27 -7.98
CA HIS A 25 -1.69 9.94 -8.52
C HIS A 25 -2.35 11.13 -9.20
N HIS A 26 -2.21 12.33 -8.65
CA HIS A 26 -2.74 13.54 -9.27
C HIS A 26 -2.11 13.80 -10.64
N VAL A 27 -0.80 13.62 -10.77
CA VAL A 27 -0.10 13.78 -12.06
C VAL A 27 -0.59 12.77 -13.09
N LEU A 28 -0.83 11.52 -12.68
CA LEU A 28 -1.33 10.46 -13.56
C LEU A 28 -2.79 10.67 -13.96
N ARG A 29 -3.63 11.05 -13.02
CA ARG A 29 -5.07 11.19 -13.20
C ARG A 29 -5.58 12.45 -12.50
N PRO A 30 -5.28 13.65 -13.06
CA PRO A 30 -5.73 14.91 -12.46
C PRO A 30 -7.25 15.07 -12.45
N ASP A 31 -7.96 14.30 -13.29
CA ASP A 31 -9.42 14.25 -13.33
C ASP A 31 -10.03 13.50 -12.14
N LEU A 32 -9.25 12.62 -11.49
CA LEU A 32 -9.73 11.82 -10.35
C LEU A 32 -9.14 12.28 -9.01
N PHE A 33 -7.89 12.68 -8.98
CA PHE A 33 -7.16 12.97 -7.74
C PHE A 33 -6.93 14.47 -7.57
N LYS A 34 -7.41 15.01 -6.44
CA LYS A 34 -7.16 16.40 -6.07
C LYS A 34 -5.68 16.58 -5.70
N PRO A 35 -5.07 17.73 -6.04
CA PRO A 35 -3.70 18.03 -5.59
C PRO A 35 -3.68 18.46 -4.13
N TYR A 36 -2.49 18.40 -3.51
CA TYR A 36 -2.19 18.96 -2.19
C TYR A 36 -3.09 18.43 -1.06
N THR A 37 -3.42 17.15 -1.11
CA THR A 37 -4.23 16.49 -0.08
C THR A 37 -3.73 15.09 0.17
N THR A 38 -4.37 14.38 1.11
CA THR A 38 -4.04 13.00 1.46
C THR A 38 -5.29 12.12 1.49
N LYS A 39 -5.07 10.82 1.32
CA LYS A 39 -6.14 9.82 1.41
C LYS A 39 -6.76 9.75 2.80
N TYR A 40 -5.96 9.96 3.84
CA TYR A 40 -6.38 9.89 5.25
C TYR A 40 -5.95 11.14 6.00
N ASN A 41 -6.77 11.60 6.93
CA ASN A 41 -6.36 12.62 7.90
C ASN A 41 -5.75 11.97 9.15
N GLU A 42 -5.25 12.78 10.08
CA GLU A 42 -4.61 12.27 11.30
C GLU A 42 -5.56 11.43 12.15
N GLN A 43 -6.83 11.84 12.32
CA GLN A 43 -7.81 11.09 13.11
C GLN A 43 -8.13 9.74 12.49
N GLU A 44 -8.33 9.70 11.18
CA GLU A 44 -8.58 8.46 10.47
C GLU A 44 -7.39 7.51 10.60
N LEU A 45 -6.18 8.04 10.46
CA LEU A 45 -4.96 7.26 10.57
C LEU A 45 -4.78 6.69 11.97
N GLU A 46 -5.01 7.50 13.01
CA GLU A 46 -4.95 7.02 14.39
C GLU A 46 -5.96 5.90 14.66
N SER A 47 -7.17 6.01 14.13
CA SER A 47 -8.19 4.96 14.24
C SER A 47 -7.75 3.67 13.55
N MET A 48 -7.08 3.78 12.40
CA MET A 48 -6.57 2.61 11.68
C MET A 48 -5.49 1.86 12.45
N LEU A 49 -4.71 2.55 13.28
CA LEU A 49 -3.66 1.91 14.08
C LEU A 49 -4.21 0.87 15.07
N ASP A 50 -5.46 1.01 15.49
CA ASP A 50 -6.12 0.09 16.41
C ASP A 50 -6.89 -1.02 15.69
N ASP A 51 -6.92 -1.02 14.36
CA ASP A 51 -7.64 -2.01 13.55
C ASP A 51 -6.69 -3.11 13.09
N ASN A 52 -6.80 -4.29 13.68
CA ASN A 52 -5.93 -5.43 13.37
C ASN A 52 -6.11 -5.97 11.94
N SER A 53 -7.24 -5.66 11.28
CA SER A 53 -7.46 -6.04 9.89
C SER A 53 -6.78 -5.10 8.90
N LYS A 54 -6.26 -3.98 9.37
CA LYS A 54 -5.62 -2.94 8.55
C LYS A 54 -4.22 -2.60 9.08
N PRO A 55 -3.29 -3.57 9.11
CA PRO A 55 -1.96 -3.29 9.64
C PRO A 55 -1.20 -2.30 8.77
N ILE A 56 -0.49 -1.39 9.42
CA ILE A 56 0.39 -0.42 8.78
C ILE A 56 1.80 -0.70 9.26
N PHE A 57 2.71 -0.89 8.33
CA PHE A 57 4.12 -1.11 8.62
C PHE A 57 4.94 0.08 8.17
N VAL A 58 5.98 0.41 8.92
CA VAL A 58 6.91 1.49 8.58
C VAL A 58 8.33 0.94 8.51
N TYR A 59 9.10 1.51 7.60
CA TYR A 59 10.54 1.27 7.50
C TYR A 59 11.24 2.36 8.31
N ASP A 60 11.84 1.96 9.42
CA ASP A 60 12.48 2.86 10.36
C ASP A 60 13.99 2.64 10.39
N ASP A 61 14.75 3.64 9.98
CA ASP A 61 16.21 3.62 10.01
C ASP A 61 16.72 5.02 10.37
N GLY A 62 16.58 5.36 11.66
CA GLY A 62 16.87 6.71 12.16
C GLY A 62 15.76 7.71 11.80
N GLY A 63 14.63 7.23 11.34
CA GLY A 63 13.46 7.96 10.89
C GLY A 63 12.65 7.07 9.98
N VAL A 64 11.39 7.42 9.73
CA VAL A 64 10.51 6.66 8.85
C VAL A 64 10.75 7.09 7.39
N TRP A 65 11.21 6.16 6.57
CA TRP A 65 11.55 6.37 5.16
C TRP A 65 10.54 5.76 4.20
N GLY A 66 9.57 5.02 4.71
CA GLY A 66 8.54 4.42 3.90
C GLY A 66 7.50 3.72 4.75
N TYR A 67 6.40 3.33 4.10
CA TYR A 67 5.31 2.60 4.77
C TYR A 67 4.66 1.59 3.82
N ALA A 68 3.91 0.68 4.42
CA ALA A 68 2.99 -0.19 3.71
C ALA A 68 1.64 -0.22 4.45
N PHE A 69 0.58 0.17 3.77
CA PHE A 69 -0.80 0.04 4.26
C PHE A 69 -1.39 -1.25 3.72
N CYS A 70 -1.90 -2.08 4.63
CA CYS A 70 -2.44 -3.38 4.29
C CYS A 70 -3.88 -3.52 4.79
N GLN A 71 -4.63 -4.40 4.14
CA GLN A 71 -5.97 -4.80 4.58
C GLN A 71 -6.08 -6.32 4.42
N VAL A 72 -6.50 -7.00 5.48
CA VAL A 72 -6.71 -8.44 5.46
C VAL A 72 -8.20 -8.72 5.37
N SER A 73 -8.59 -9.55 4.41
CA SER A 73 -9.97 -9.96 4.21
C SER A 73 -10.07 -11.46 3.98
N GLU A 74 -11.21 -12.04 4.36
CA GLU A 74 -11.51 -13.43 4.12
C GLU A 74 -12.86 -13.58 3.44
N VAL A 75 -12.92 -14.51 2.48
CA VAL A 75 -14.17 -15.00 1.89
C VAL A 75 -14.35 -16.42 2.38
N LYS A 76 -15.49 -16.70 3.03
CA LYS A 76 -15.83 -18.05 3.51
C LYS A 76 -17.25 -18.37 3.15
N ASN A 77 -17.48 -19.63 2.74
CA ASN A 77 -18.83 -20.15 2.46
C ASN A 77 -19.60 -19.29 1.44
N ASN A 78 -18.89 -18.74 0.46
CA ASN A 78 -19.47 -17.96 -0.61
C ASN A 78 -20.01 -18.89 -1.68
N LEU A 79 -21.15 -18.55 -2.28
CA LEU A 79 -21.77 -19.40 -3.32
C LEU A 79 -20.94 -19.45 -4.61
N LEU A 80 -20.14 -18.44 -4.88
CA LEU A 80 -19.37 -18.31 -6.13
C LEU A 80 -17.88 -18.61 -5.94
N LEU A 81 -17.30 -18.10 -4.84
CA LEU A 81 -15.86 -18.12 -4.62
C LEU A 81 -15.46 -19.20 -3.63
N GLU A 82 -14.30 -19.79 -3.87
CA GLU A 82 -13.65 -20.65 -2.88
C GLU A 82 -13.26 -19.82 -1.63
N ASP A 83 -13.06 -20.51 -0.51
CA ASP A 83 -12.57 -19.85 0.70
C ASP A 83 -11.16 -19.29 0.42
N ILE A 84 -10.99 -18.01 0.64
CA ILE A 84 -9.71 -17.33 0.38
C ILE A 84 -9.47 -16.22 1.39
N LYS A 85 -8.24 -16.15 1.90
CA LYS A 85 -7.76 -15.07 2.74
C LYS A 85 -6.74 -14.27 1.96
N THR A 86 -7.01 -12.99 1.80
CA THR A 86 -6.20 -12.09 0.98
C THR A 86 -5.64 -10.95 1.82
N LEU A 87 -4.35 -10.65 1.64
CA LEU A 87 -3.80 -9.39 2.09
C LEU A 87 -3.77 -8.44 0.89
N TYR A 88 -4.53 -7.37 1.00
CA TYR A 88 -4.53 -6.30 0.01
C TYR A 88 -3.54 -5.22 0.45
N ILE A 89 -2.59 -4.88 -0.43
CA ILE A 89 -1.71 -3.74 -0.21
C ILE A 89 -2.43 -2.52 -0.77
N ASP A 90 -2.93 -1.69 0.15
CA ASP A 90 -3.60 -0.45 -0.22
C ASP A 90 -2.61 0.55 -0.81
N ASP A 91 -1.39 0.59 -0.24
CA ASP A 91 -0.34 1.49 -0.69
C ASP A 91 1.02 1.10 -0.11
N ILE A 92 2.06 1.22 -0.92
CA ILE A 92 3.46 1.23 -0.47
C ILE A 92 4.07 2.53 -0.96
N CYS A 93 4.63 3.30 -0.05
CA CYS A 93 5.30 4.56 -0.36
C CYS A 93 6.70 4.55 0.20
N VAL A 94 7.63 5.05 -0.58
CA VAL A 94 9.03 5.28 -0.18
C VAL A 94 9.31 6.75 -0.37
N ASP A 95 9.92 7.37 0.65
CA ASP A 95 10.33 8.76 0.57
C ASP A 95 11.21 8.97 -0.67
N GLU A 96 10.89 9.96 -1.46
CA GLU A 96 11.61 10.27 -2.70
C GLU A 96 13.11 10.51 -2.48
N ASN A 97 13.51 10.94 -1.28
CA ASN A 97 14.90 11.18 -0.92
C ASN A 97 15.69 9.91 -0.57
N THR A 98 15.02 8.78 -0.47
CA THR A 98 15.64 7.49 -0.10
C THR A 98 15.52 6.44 -1.21
N ARG A 99 15.06 6.83 -2.38
CA ARG A 99 14.97 5.93 -3.52
C ARG A 99 16.36 5.39 -3.88
N GLY A 100 16.42 4.13 -4.31
CA GLY A 100 17.67 3.44 -4.61
C GLY A 100 18.28 2.71 -3.43
N LYS A 101 17.69 2.81 -2.23
CA LYS A 101 18.16 2.11 -1.02
C LYS A 101 17.38 0.83 -0.72
N GLN A 102 16.61 0.34 -1.67
CA GLN A 102 15.86 -0.93 -1.56
C GLN A 102 14.77 -0.91 -0.46
N VAL A 103 14.30 0.26 -0.05
CA VAL A 103 13.27 0.39 0.98
C VAL A 103 11.95 -0.27 0.56
N GLY A 104 11.52 -0.03 -0.68
CA GLY A 104 10.30 -0.63 -1.22
C GLY A 104 10.36 -2.14 -1.27
N LYS A 105 11.51 -2.68 -1.69
CA LYS A 105 11.73 -4.13 -1.73
C LYS A 105 11.64 -4.73 -0.33
N ALA A 106 12.29 -4.10 0.64
CA ALA A 106 12.27 -4.56 2.03
C ALA A 106 10.84 -4.54 2.60
N LEU A 107 10.08 -3.48 2.34
CA LEU A 107 8.68 -3.39 2.77
C LEU A 107 7.82 -4.47 2.15
N TYR A 108 7.95 -4.68 0.83
CA TYR A 108 7.18 -5.73 0.15
C TYR A 108 7.50 -7.12 0.70
N GLU A 109 8.78 -7.43 0.87
CA GLU A 109 9.21 -8.73 1.40
C GLU A 109 8.70 -8.95 2.83
N TYR A 110 8.71 -7.90 3.66
CA TYR A 110 8.16 -7.96 5.01
C TYR A 110 6.65 -8.25 5.00
N VAL A 111 5.90 -7.55 4.15
CA VAL A 111 4.46 -7.76 4.00
C VAL A 111 4.17 -9.19 3.52
N ARG A 112 4.97 -9.70 2.61
CA ARG A 112 4.82 -11.07 2.10
C ARG A 112 5.00 -12.10 3.21
N GLU A 113 6.04 -11.94 4.03
CA GLU A 113 6.26 -12.84 5.17
C GLU A 113 5.16 -12.70 6.22
N TYR A 114 4.69 -11.49 6.47
CA TYR A 114 3.55 -11.27 7.35
C TYR A 114 2.30 -11.99 6.84
N ALA A 115 1.99 -11.85 5.56
CA ALA A 115 0.86 -12.52 4.94
C ALA A 115 0.95 -14.05 5.09
N ARG A 116 2.14 -14.62 4.90
CA ARG A 116 2.37 -16.05 5.13
C ARG A 116 2.14 -16.43 6.58
N SER A 117 2.59 -15.61 7.51
CA SER A 117 2.47 -15.89 8.95
C SER A 117 1.03 -15.93 9.45
N ILE A 118 0.12 -15.27 8.75
CA ILE A 118 -1.33 -15.26 9.07
C ILE A 118 -2.15 -16.13 8.10
N ASP A 119 -1.50 -17.00 7.34
CA ASP A 119 -2.12 -17.97 6.43
C ASP A 119 -2.93 -17.35 5.30
N CYS A 120 -2.48 -16.22 4.75
CA CYS A 120 -3.08 -15.68 3.55
C CYS A 120 -2.79 -16.56 2.33
N ASN A 121 -3.76 -16.66 1.43
CA ASN A 121 -3.63 -17.40 0.18
C ASN A 121 -2.91 -16.57 -0.88
N ASN A 122 -3.09 -15.26 -0.87
CA ASN A 122 -2.48 -14.37 -1.84
C ASN A 122 -2.32 -12.95 -1.30
N ILE A 123 -1.58 -12.16 -2.07
CA ILE A 123 -1.45 -10.71 -1.89
C ILE A 123 -1.93 -10.05 -3.18
N THR A 124 -2.75 -9.03 -3.06
CA THR A 124 -3.20 -8.24 -4.20
C THR A 124 -2.95 -6.75 -3.98
N LEU A 125 -2.87 -6.02 -5.08
CA LEU A 125 -2.80 -4.56 -5.08
C LEU A 125 -3.28 -4.02 -6.42
N ASN A 126 -3.50 -2.73 -6.50
CA ASN A 126 -3.86 -2.06 -7.75
C ASN A 126 -2.74 -1.10 -8.16
N VAL A 127 -2.48 -1.05 -9.47
CA VAL A 127 -1.54 -0.10 -10.07
C VAL A 127 -2.29 0.66 -11.15
N TRP A 128 -2.23 1.99 -11.09
CA TRP A 128 -2.84 2.83 -12.14
C TRP A 128 -2.11 2.67 -13.47
N GLU A 129 -2.89 2.61 -14.53
CA GLU A 129 -2.32 2.64 -15.88
C GLU A 129 -1.47 3.89 -16.04
N GLY A 130 -0.29 3.75 -16.63
CA GLY A 130 0.67 4.84 -16.77
C GLY A 130 1.71 4.93 -15.66
N ASN A 131 1.47 4.27 -14.51
CA ASN A 131 2.47 4.19 -13.45
C ASN A 131 3.44 3.02 -13.73
N THR A 132 4.23 3.20 -14.78
CA THR A 132 5.18 2.18 -15.25
C THR A 132 6.21 1.78 -14.21
N PRO A 133 6.81 2.71 -13.44
CA PRO A 133 7.77 2.33 -12.40
C PRO A 133 7.17 1.41 -11.34
N ALA A 134 5.95 1.67 -10.88
CA ALA A 134 5.28 0.82 -9.92
C ALA A 134 4.98 -0.57 -10.49
N LEU A 135 4.44 -0.63 -11.71
CA LEU A 135 4.14 -1.90 -12.37
C LEU A 135 5.40 -2.75 -12.53
N GLN A 136 6.49 -2.13 -12.98
CA GLN A 136 7.78 -2.81 -13.15
C GLN A 136 8.33 -3.32 -11.81
N PHE A 137 8.22 -2.49 -10.76
CA PHE A 137 8.64 -2.88 -9.41
C PHE A 137 7.92 -4.15 -8.95
N TYR A 138 6.59 -4.17 -9.05
CA TYR A 138 5.82 -5.33 -8.58
C TYR A 138 6.04 -6.57 -9.45
N ARG A 139 6.21 -6.42 -10.75
CA ARG A 139 6.60 -7.53 -11.63
C ARG A 139 7.95 -8.11 -11.24
N ASN A 140 8.91 -7.26 -10.92
CA ASN A 140 10.24 -7.71 -10.46
C ASN A 140 10.16 -8.44 -9.11
N MET A 141 9.14 -8.16 -8.30
CA MET A 141 8.89 -8.88 -7.06
C MET A 141 8.15 -10.21 -7.27
N GLY A 142 7.81 -10.54 -8.51
CA GLY A 142 7.14 -11.80 -8.85
C GLY A 142 5.63 -11.71 -8.98
N MET A 143 5.04 -10.52 -8.92
CA MET A 143 3.60 -10.35 -9.08
C MET A 143 3.18 -10.45 -10.53
N GLN A 144 1.97 -10.95 -10.76
CA GLN A 144 1.36 -11.10 -12.07
C GLN A 144 0.03 -10.36 -12.11
N VAL A 145 -0.36 -9.90 -13.30
CA VAL A 145 -1.66 -9.26 -13.45
C VAL A 145 -2.76 -10.29 -13.19
N GLN A 146 -3.65 -9.98 -12.26
CA GLN A 146 -4.79 -10.83 -11.91
C GLN A 146 -6.02 -10.52 -12.75
N LYS A 147 -6.33 -9.23 -12.90
CA LYS A 147 -7.50 -8.75 -13.65
C LYS A 147 -7.24 -7.33 -14.11
N THR A 148 -8.09 -6.83 -14.98
CA THR A 148 -7.98 -5.47 -15.52
C THR A 148 -9.29 -4.74 -15.35
N THR A 149 -9.23 -3.50 -14.86
CA THR A 149 -10.37 -2.59 -14.81
C THR A 149 -10.34 -1.71 -16.05
N MET A 150 -11.46 -1.65 -16.76
CA MET A 150 -11.58 -0.83 -17.98
C MET A 150 -12.55 0.31 -17.73
N GLU A 151 -12.34 1.42 -18.44
CA GLU A 151 -13.10 2.63 -18.23
C GLU A 151 -13.51 3.23 -19.58
N THR A 152 -14.74 3.73 -19.65
CA THR A 152 -15.20 4.61 -20.72
C THR A 152 -15.58 5.94 -20.09
N LYS A 153 -14.92 7.03 -20.48
CA LYS A 153 -15.28 8.37 -20.00
C LYS A 153 -16.52 8.86 -20.74
N LEU A 154 -17.51 9.35 -19.97
CA LEU A 154 -18.75 9.89 -20.52
C LEU A 154 -18.82 11.42 -20.47
N LYS A 155 -17.90 12.04 -19.75
CA LYS A 155 -17.79 13.50 -19.63
C LYS A 155 -16.35 13.95 -19.77
#